data_890b063db277bc5106c8672def0055dc
#
_entry.id   890b063db277bc5106c8672def0055dc
#
_cell.length_a   1.000
_cell.length_b   1.000
_cell.length_c   1.000
_cell.angle_alpha   90.00
_cell.angle_beta   90.00
_cell.angle_gamma   90.00
#
_symmetry.space_group_name_H-M   'P 1'
#
loop_
_entity.id
_entity.type
_entity.pdbx_description
1 polymer ?
#
loop_
_entity_poly.entity_id
_entity_poly.type
_entity_poly.pdbx_seq_one_letter_code
_entity_poly.pdbx_strand_id
1 'polypeptide(L)'
;MSNKNLLSGRDKELQELAEQYEAAMAENKPFYQDADELADLADWYGTKKRYDKAFEIAEYGLKLHPDSTELMIEYAYLHLDNGKQAKAREIIENLPDTYSPEAKVVRAHLLLSEGKLDDAEQLLDTIEDKDDLANVVDVSYMYLDMGYPDKALAWLDPVKEEYSDEEAYIAVVADCLYGKGMTEEAIPLYNRLIDMNPYSAPYWFGLAR
;
A
#
# COMPACT_ATOMS: atom_id res chain seq x y z
N MET A 1 -0.62 0.79 -3.32
CA MET A 1 0.54 1.00 -2.41
C MET A 1 0.25 0.35 -1.08
N SER A 2 1.12 -0.54 -0.64
CA SER A 2 0.93 -1.22 0.65
C SER A 2 1.11 -0.25 1.81
N ASN A 3 0.23 -0.35 2.80
CA ASN A 3 0.10 0.61 3.92
C ASN A 3 1.14 0.45 5.04
N LYS A 4 2.16 -0.39 4.83
CA LYS A 4 3.16 -0.72 5.85
C LYS A 4 4.16 0.41 6.15
N ASN A 5 4.17 1.50 5.37
CA ASN A 5 5.24 2.53 5.41
C ASN A 5 4.91 3.83 6.13
N LEU A 6 3.81 3.92 6.88
CA LEU A 6 3.44 5.15 7.59
C LEU A 6 4.24 5.41 8.88
N LEU A 7 5.07 4.48 9.33
CA LEU A 7 5.82 4.62 10.58
C LEU A 7 7.26 5.08 10.30
N SER A 8 7.68 6.20 10.89
CA SER A 8 9.04 6.78 10.74
C SER A 8 10.18 5.82 11.08
N GLY A 9 9.95 4.86 11.98
CA GLY A 9 10.88 3.79 12.29
C GLY A 9 11.09 2.86 11.11
N ARG A 10 10.02 2.46 10.44
CA ARG A 10 10.06 1.57 9.30
C ARG A 10 10.72 2.20 8.06
N ASP A 11 10.49 3.51 7.81
CA ASP A 11 11.16 4.21 6.69
C ASP A 11 12.69 4.21 6.86
N LYS A 12 13.18 4.39 8.08
CA LYS A 12 14.61 4.34 8.37
C LYS A 12 15.19 2.92 8.20
N GLU A 13 14.50 1.91 8.69
CA GLU A 13 14.89 0.51 8.51
C GLU A 13 14.95 0.13 7.03
N LEU A 14 13.96 0.53 6.25
CA LEU A 14 13.92 0.29 4.81
C LEU A 14 14.98 1.07 4.05
N GLN A 15 15.32 2.29 4.50
CA GLN A 15 16.46 3.02 3.95
C GLN A 15 17.78 2.30 4.21
N GLU A 16 18.01 1.82 5.42
CA GLU A 16 19.22 1.05 5.77
C GLU A 16 19.28 -0.26 4.95
N LEU A 17 18.15 -0.93 4.76
CA LEU A 17 18.03 -2.12 3.92
C LEU A 17 18.34 -1.82 2.45
N ALA A 18 17.85 -0.68 1.94
CA ALA A 18 18.13 -0.22 0.58
C ALA A 18 19.64 0.01 0.35
N GLU A 19 20.31 0.65 1.31
CA GLU A 19 21.76 0.89 1.25
C GLU A 19 22.53 -0.44 1.25
N GLN A 20 22.11 -1.42 2.05
CA GLN A 20 22.72 -2.76 2.07
C GLN A 20 22.51 -3.49 0.74
N TYR A 21 21.31 -3.43 0.18
CA TYR A 21 21.00 -4.02 -1.13
C TYR A 21 21.85 -3.39 -2.23
N GLU A 22 21.87 -2.07 -2.32
CA GLU A 22 22.65 -1.36 -3.35
C GLU A 22 24.16 -1.67 -3.26
N ALA A 23 24.71 -1.74 -2.03
CA ALA A 23 26.10 -2.12 -1.81
C ALA A 23 26.38 -3.56 -2.23
N ALA A 24 25.50 -4.52 -1.90
CA ALA A 24 25.65 -5.91 -2.30
C ALA A 24 25.61 -6.07 -3.82
N MET A 25 24.68 -5.40 -4.50
CA MET A 25 24.57 -5.42 -5.96
C MET A 25 25.80 -4.82 -6.64
N ALA A 26 26.31 -3.69 -6.13
CA ALA A 26 27.53 -3.05 -6.66
C ALA A 26 28.79 -3.95 -6.56
N GLU A 27 28.83 -4.80 -5.51
CA GLU A 27 29.95 -5.72 -5.28
C GLU A 27 29.72 -7.12 -5.88
N ASN A 28 28.60 -7.34 -6.58
CA ASN A 28 28.14 -8.65 -7.07
C ASN A 28 28.08 -9.71 -5.95
N LYS A 29 27.71 -9.32 -4.75
CA LYS A 29 27.52 -10.21 -3.61
C LYS A 29 26.06 -10.68 -3.54
N PRO A 30 25.81 -11.90 -3.04
CA PRO A 30 24.46 -12.33 -2.76
C PRO A 30 23.87 -11.46 -1.63
N PHE A 31 22.60 -11.11 -1.81
CA PHE A 31 21.79 -10.42 -0.81
C PHE A 31 20.57 -11.30 -0.56
N TYR A 32 20.44 -11.81 0.65
CA TYR A 32 19.31 -12.66 1.02
C TYR A 32 18.49 -11.97 2.09
N GLN A 33 17.19 -11.84 1.81
CA GLN A 33 16.18 -11.35 2.73
C GLN A 33 14.90 -12.16 2.55
N ASP A 34 14.03 -12.14 3.53
CA ASP A 34 12.73 -12.77 3.45
C ASP A 34 11.82 -12.05 2.43
N ALA A 35 10.79 -12.76 1.97
CA ALA A 35 9.91 -12.27 0.91
C ALA A 35 9.21 -10.96 1.30
N ASP A 36 8.75 -10.87 2.55
CA ASP A 36 8.07 -9.69 3.08
C ASP A 36 8.99 -8.47 3.10
N GLU A 37 10.25 -8.63 3.51
CA GLU A 37 11.22 -7.54 3.54
C GLU A 37 11.56 -7.03 2.14
N LEU A 38 11.62 -7.94 1.15
CA LEU A 38 11.84 -7.56 -0.25
C LEU A 38 10.62 -6.89 -0.87
N ALA A 39 9.40 -7.32 -0.51
CA ALA A 39 8.18 -6.68 -0.93
C ALA A 39 8.06 -5.25 -0.34
N ASP A 40 8.31 -5.11 0.97
CA ASP A 40 8.34 -3.81 1.63
C ASP A 40 9.40 -2.87 1.03
N LEU A 41 10.56 -3.41 0.65
CA LEU A 41 11.62 -2.61 0.03
C LEU A 41 11.24 -2.18 -1.40
N ALA A 42 10.55 -3.03 -2.15
CA ALA A 42 10.04 -2.69 -3.48
C ALA A 42 8.99 -1.58 -3.41
N ASP A 43 8.01 -1.68 -2.48
CA ASP A 43 7.03 -0.65 -2.20
C ASP A 43 7.71 0.67 -1.79
N TRP A 44 8.69 0.61 -0.88
CA TRP A 44 9.42 1.81 -0.44
C TRP A 44 10.11 2.55 -1.60
N TYR A 45 10.71 1.83 -2.55
CA TYR A 45 11.24 2.47 -3.75
C TYR A 45 10.13 3.01 -4.66
N GLY A 46 8.99 2.31 -4.76
CA GLY A 46 7.81 2.74 -5.49
C GLY A 46 7.24 4.06 -4.96
N THR A 47 7.07 4.19 -3.63
CA THR A 47 6.60 5.42 -2.97
C THR A 47 7.53 6.61 -3.22
N LYS A 48 8.84 6.37 -3.39
CA LYS A 48 9.84 7.38 -3.75
C LYS A 48 9.96 7.60 -5.26
N LYS A 49 9.06 7.00 -6.06
CA LYS A 49 9.03 7.08 -7.52
C LYS A 49 10.31 6.58 -8.21
N ARG A 50 11.08 5.73 -7.51
CA ARG A 50 12.25 5.03 -8.07
C ARG A 50 11.81 3.68 -8.63
N TYR A 51 10.92 3.72 -9.61
CA TYR A 51 10.29 2.52 -10.18
C TYR A 51 11.28 1.52 -10.79
N ASP A 52 12.39 2.00 -11.35
CA ASP A 52 13.48 1.15 -11.84
C ASP A 52 14.02 0.23 -10.74
N LYS A 53 14.25 0.78 -9.54
CA LYS A 53 14.70 0.03 -8.38
C LYS A 53 13.60 -0.84 -7.78
N ALA A 54 12.39 -0.34 -7.71
CA ALA A 54 11.25 -1.12 -7.24
C ALA A 54 11.06 -2.41 -8.07
N PHE A 55 11.08 -2.29 -9.41
CA PHE A 55 11.02 -3.44 -10.30
C PHE A 55 12.23 -4.38 -10.15
N GLU A 56 13.45 -3.84 -10.06
CA GLU A 56 14.68 -4.62 -9.88
C GLU A 56 14.57 -5.50 -8.62
N ILE A 57 14.11 -4.93 -7.49
CA ILE A 57 13.96 -5.64 -6.22
C ILE A 57 12.84 -6.67 -6.27
N ALA A 58 11.67 -6.31 -6.79
CA ALA A 58 10.56 -7.25 -6.92
C ALA A 58 10.96 -8.47 -7.79
N GLU A 59 11.62 -8.23 -8.93
CA GLU A 59 12.12 -9.30 -9.78
C GLU A 59 13.24 -10.12 -9.11
N TYR A 60 14.11 -9.50 -8.33
CA TYR A 60 15.12 -10.17 -7.54
C TYR A 60 14.48 -11.05 -6.47
N GLY A 61 13.51 -10.50 -5.73
CA GLY A 61 12.76 -11.23 -4.71
C GLY A 61 12.03 -12.45 -5.28
N LEU A 62 11.36 -12.30 -6.42
CA LEU A 62 10.66 -13.40 -7.08
C LEU A 62 11.60 -14.50 -7.63
N LYS A 63 12.89 -14.20 -7.86
CA LYS A 63 13.89 -15.25 -8.16
C LYS A 63 14.27 -16.06 -6.92
N LEU A 64 14.27 -15.45 -5.74
CA LEU A 64 14.57 -16.12 -4.48
C LEU A 64 13.33 -16.82 -3.91
N HIS A 65 12.17 -16.22 -4.03
CA HIS A 65 10.89 -16.64 -3.47
C HIS A 65 9.81 -16.67 -4.57
N PRO A 66 9.87 -17.64 -5.52
CA PRO A 66 9.02 -17.63 -6.70
C PRO A 66 7.52 -17.81 -6.40
N ASP A 67 7.18 -18.38 -5.24
CA ASP A 67 5.80 -18.64 -4.82
C ASP A 67 5.32 -17.63 -3.75
N SER A 68 6.02 -16.51 -3.52
CA SER A 68 5.57 -15.50 -2.57
C SER A 68 4.42 -14.70 -3.13
N THR A 69 3.28 -14.78 -2.44
CA THR A 69 2.09 -14.01 -2.76
C THR A 69 2.32 -12.52 -2.56
N GLU A 70 3.02 -12.12 -1.50
CA GLU A 70 3.32 -10.73 -1.14
C GLU A 70 4.15 -10.04 -2.23
N LEU A 71 5.23 -10.69 -2.69
CA LEU A 71 6.07 -10.17 -3.77
C LEU A 71 5.31 -10.10 -5.11
N MET A 72 4.46 -11.09 -5.40
CA MET A 72 3.63 -11.05 -6.61
C MET A 72 2.60 -9.94 -6.55
N ILE A 73 1.99 -9.68 -5.41
CA ILE A 73 1.05 -8.57 -5.20
C ILE A 73 1.78 -7.24 -5.41
N GLU A 74 2.93 -7.04 -4.77
CA GLU A 74 3.70 -5.81 -4.93
C GLU A 74 4.14 -5.61 -6.38
N TYR A 75 4.60 -6.67 -7.05
CA TYR A 75 4.94 -6.61 -8.47
C TYR A 75 3.75 -6.27 -9.37
N ALA A 76 2.55 -6.74 -9.02
CA ALA A 76 1.32 -6.37 -9.71
C ALA A 76 0.97 -4.89 -9.51
N TYR A 77 1.09 -4.35 -8.28
CA TYR A 77 0.89 -2.93 -8.02
C TYR A 77 1.86 -2.05 -8.80
N LEU A 78 3.14 -2.41 -8.84
CA LEU A 78 4.13 -1.68 -9.65
C LEU A 78 3.74 -1.64 -11.14
N HIS A 79 3.14 -2.71 -11.66
CA HIS A 79 2.65 -2.75 -13.03
C HIS A 79 1.37 -1.91 -13.21
N LEU A 80 0.45 -1.91 -12.24
CA LEU A 80 -0.76 -1.07 -12.28
C LEU A 80 -0.39 0.42 -12.26
N ASP A 81 0.49 0.83 -11.37
CA ASP A 81 0.98 2.21 -11.23
C ASP A 81 1.68 2.73 -12.51
N ASN A 82 2.28 1.81 -13.25
CA ASN A 82 2.93 2.13 -14.53
C ASN A 82 2.02 1.92 -15.76
N GLY A 83 0.70 1.76 -15.55
CA GLY A 83 -0.29 1.61 -16.62
C GLY A 83 -0.20 0.31 -17.41
N LYS A 84 0.52 -0.71 -16.91
CA LYS A 84 0.73 -2.01 -17.56
C LYS A 84 -0.32 -3.03 -17.10
N GLN A 85 -1.60 -2.70 -17.22
CA GLN A 85 -2.73 -3.50 -16.72
C GLN A 85 -2.72 -4.96 -17.20
N ALA A 86 -2.32 -5.22 -18.46
CA ALA A 86 -2.28 -6.59 -19.00
C ALA A 86 -1.24 -7.46 -18.24
N LYS A 87 -0.10 -6.87 -17.84
CA LYS A 87 0.92 -7.60 -17.08
C LYS A 87 0.50 -7.81 -15.63
N ALA A 88 -0.09 -6.78 -15.01
CA ALA A 88 -0.67 -6.90 -13.66
C ALA A 88 -1.72 -8.02 -13.62
N ARG A 89 -2.61 -8.08 -14.62
CA ARG A 89 -3.60 -9.16 -14.72
C ARG A 89 -2.95 -10.53 -14.77
N GLU A 90 -1.95 -10.73 -15.63
CA GLU A 90 -1.23 -12.00 -15.75
C GLU A 90 -0.67 -12.45 -14.38
N ILE A 91 -0.09 -11.52 -13.62
CA ILE A 91 0.46 -11.80 -12.29
C ILE A 91 -0.66 -12.16 -11.30
N ILE A 92 -1.71 -11.35 -11.24
CA ILE A 92 -2.84 -11.51 -10.32
C ILE A 92 -3.59 -12.83 -10.56
N GLU A 93 -3.74 -13.25 -11.82
CA GLU A 93 -4.38 -14.52 -12.17
C GLU A 93 -3.57 -15.74 -11.74
N ASN A 94 -2.26 -15.58 -11.54
CA ASN A 94 -1.33 -16.64 -11.13
C ASN A 94 -0.92 -16.54 -9.64
N LEU A 95 -1.59 -15.72 -8.82
CA LEU A 95 -1.29 -15.67 -7.38
C LEU A 95 -1.49 -17.03 -6.72
N PRO A 96 -0.54 -17.51 -5.91
CA PRO A 96 -0.66 -18.78 -5.17
C PRO A 96 -1.81 -18.75 -4.17
N ASP A 97 -1.95 -17.67 -3.42
CA ASP A 97 -3.09 -17.40 -2.57
C ASP A 97 -4.06 -16.44 -3.27
N THR A 98 -5.31 -16.87 -3.36
CA THR A 98 -6.39 -16.10 -4.00
C THR A 98 -7.48 -15.67 -3.02
N TYR A 99 -7.36 -16.05 -1.75
CA TYR A 99 -8.39 -15.88 -0.73
C TYR A 99 -8.02 -14.85 0.32
N SER A 100 -6.73 -14.54 0.49
CA SER A 100 -6.28 -13.51 1.43
C SER A 100 -6.91 -12.15 1.12
N PRO A 101 -7.10 -11.30 2.12
CA PRO A 101 -7.59 -9.93 1.94
C PRO A 101 -6.75 -9.15 0.92
N GLU A 102 -5.43 -9.23 0.99
CA GLU A 102 -4.49 -8.54 0.11
C GLU A 102 -4.65 -8.98 -1.35
N ALA A 103 -4.83 -10.30 -1.60
CA ALA A 103 -5.10 -10.82 -2.94
C ALA A 103 -6.44 -10.33 -3.49
N LYS A 104 -7.45 -10.18 -2.63
CA LYS A 104 -8.75 -9.61 -3.01
C LYS A 104 -8.64 -8.11 -3.30
N VAL A 105 -7.87 -7.36 -2.49
CA VAL A 105 -7.66 -5.92 -2.68
C VAL A 105 -6.95 -5.64 -4.01
N VAL A 106 -5.86 -6.32 -4.33
CA VAL A 106 -5.16 -6.10 -5.61
C VAL A 106 -6.02 -6.48 -6.83
N ARG A 107 -6.86 -7.52 -6.70
CA ARG A 107 -7.85 -7.88 -7.74
C ARG A 107 -8.94 -6.84 -7.90
N ALA A 108 -9.44 -6.30 -6.78
CA ALA A 108 -10.42 -5.22 -6.80
C ALA A 108 -9.82 -3.95 -7.45
N HIS A 109 -8.56 -3.62 -7.15
CA HIS A 109 -7.85 -2.52 -7.81
C HIS A 109 -7.79 -2.72 -9.32
N LEU A 110 -7.45 -3.92 -9.80
CA LEU A 110 -7.46 -4.23 -11.23
C LEU A 110 -8.86 -4.04 -11.83
N LEU A 111 -9.91 -4.57 -11.18
CA LEU A 111 -11.29 -4.41 -11.61
C LEU A 111 -11.71 -2.93 -11.70
N LEU A 112 -11.37 -2.13 -10.70
CA LEU A 112 -11.62 -0.68 -10.71
C LEU A 112 -10.89 0.01 -11.85
N SER A 113 -9.63 -0.35 -12.11
CA SER A 113 -8.85 0.19 -13.23
C SER A 113 -9.47 -0.11 -14.61
N GLU A 114 -10.32 -1.14 -14.67
CA GLU A 114 -11.09 -1.54 -15.85
C GLU A 114 -12.50 -0.94 -15.89
N GLY A 115 -12.86 -0.13 -14.89
CA GLY A 115 -14.20 0.45 -14.77
C GLY A 115 -15.28 -0.52 -14.27
N LYS A 116 -14.89 -1.67 -13.69
CA LYS A 116 -15.79 -2.70 -13.18
C LYS A 116 -16.06 -2.53 -11.68
N LEU A 117 -16.71 -1.42 -11.32
CA LEU A 117 -16.94 -1.05 -9.94
C LEU A 117 -17.76 -2.10 -9.17
N ASP A 118 -18.89 -2.55 -9.76
CA ASP A 118 -19.79 -3.51 -9.10
C ASP A 118 -19.09 -4.85 -8.81
N ASP A 119 -18.24 -5.31 -9.74
CA ASP A 119 -17.48 -6.55 -9.56
C ASP A 119 -16.42 -6.41 -8.45
N ALA A 120 -15.78 -5.24 -8.36
CA ALA A 120 -14.82 -4.94 -7.30
C ALA A 120 -15.49 -4.92 -5.93
N GLU A 121 -16.63 -4.27 -5.80
CA GLU A 121 -17.40 -4.23 -4.56
C GLU A 121 -17.85 -5.62 -4.12
N GLN A 122 -18.39 -6.43 -5.03
CA GLN A 122 -18.78 -7.80 -4.74
C GLN A 122 -17.58 -8.65 -4.25
N LEU A 123 -16.38 -8.44 -4.84
CA LEU A 123 -15.20 -9.16 -4.42
C LEU A 123 -14.76 -8.73 -3.02
N LEU A 124 -14.71 -7.43 -2.74
CA LEU A 124 -14.34 -6.90 -1.41
C LEU A 124 -15.33 -7.31 -0.33
N ASP A 125 -16.61 -7.45 -0.69
CA ASP A 125 -17.64 -7.95 0.22
C ASP A 125 -17.39 -9.39 0.70
N THR A 126 -16.53 -10.15 0.02
CA THR A 126 -16.12 -11.49 0.45
C THR A 126 -14.99 -11.51 1.48
N ILE A 127 -14.40 -10.37 1.84
CA ILE A 127 -13.42 -10.27 2.93
C ILE A 127 -14.15 -10.58 4.23
N GLU A 128 -13.65 -11.55 5.01
CA GLU A 128 -14.31 -12.02 6.23
C GLU A 128 -14.04 -11.08 7.41
N ASP A 129 -12.78 -10.67 7.60
CA ASP A 129 -12.33 -9.82 8.72
C ASP A 129 -12.40 -8.33 8.33
N LYS A 130 -13.65 -7.84 8.10
CA LYS A 130 -13.91 -6.44 7.69
C LYS A 130 -13.72 -5.42 8.81
N ASP A 131 -13.55 -5.87 10.03
CA ASP A 131 -13.26 -5.09 11.23
C ASP A 131 -11.77 -5.07 11.60
N ASP A 132 -10.94 -5.86 10.92
CA ASP A 132 -9.49 -5.77 11.06
C ASP A 132 -8.95 -4.46 10.47
N LEU A 133 -8.15 -3.74 11.28
CA LEU A 133 -7.65 -2.41 10.89
C LEU A 133 -6.81 -2.44 9.61
N ALA A 134 -5.95 -3.46 9.44
CA ALA A 134 -5.09 -3.53 8.28
C ALA A 134 -5.93 -3.70 7.00
N ASN A 135 -6.92 -4.61 7.01
CA ASN A 135 -7.82 -4.84 5.89
C ASN A 135 -8.62 -3.57 5.53
N VAL A 136 -9.16 -2.89 6.55
CA VAL A 136 -9.96 -1.66 6.35
C VAL A 136 -9.10 -0.55 5.75
N VAL A 137 -7.88 -0.39 6.23
CA VAL A 137 -6.94 0.62 5.76
C VAL A 137 -6.51 0.33 4.32
N ASP A 138 -6.18 -0.92 4.00
CA ASP A 138 -5.77 -1.33 2.63
C ASP A 138 -6.89 -1.11 1.61
N VAL A 139 -8.12 -1.53 1.92
CA VAL A 139 -9.28 -1.28 1.06
C VAL A 139 -9.54 0.21 0.90
N SER A 140 -9.41 0.97 1.98
CA SER A 140 -9.67 2.42 1.95
C SER A 140 -8.65 3.18 1.10
N TYR A 141 -7.36 2.85 1.22
CA TYR A 141 -6.34 3.45 0.35
C TYR A 141 -6.52 3.04 -1.10
N MET A 142 -6.85 1.78 -1.38
CA MET A 142 -7.16 1.32 -2.73
C MET A 142 -8.30 2.14 -3.36
N TYR A 143 -9.39 2.40 -2.62
CA TYR A 143 -10.47 3.26 -3.10
C TYR A 143 -10.03 4.72 -3.27
N LEU A 144 -9.21 5.23 -2.35
CA LEU A 144 -8.70 6.60 -2.42
C LEU A 144 -7.82 6.81 -3.65
N ASP A 145 -6.89 5.88 -3.91
CA ASP A 145 -6.00 5.90 -5.08
C ASP A 145 -6.79 5.83 -6.40
N MET A 146 -7.91 5.15 -6.40
CA MET A 146 -8.82 5.05 -7.54
C MET A 146 -9.80 6.24 -7.66
N GLY A 147 -9.70 7.24 -6.75
CA GLY A 147 -10.54 8.44 -6.78
C GLY A 147 -11.94 8.25 -6.19
N TYR A 148 -12.15 7.28 -5.31
CA TYR A 148 -13.41 7.01 -4.62
C TYR A 148 -13.34 7.28 -3.10
N PRO A 149 -13.01 8.51 -2.65
CA PRO A 149 -12.83 8.80 -1.22
C PRO A 149 -14.09 8.56 -0.37
N ASP A 150 -15.29 8.67 -0.96
CA ASP A 150 -16.55 8.37 -0.25
C ASP A 150 -16.67 6.88 0.08
N LYS A 151 -16.22 6.00 -0.82
CA LYS A 151 -16.20 4.55 -0.58
C LYS A 151 -15.13 4.17 0.44
N ALA A 152 -13.98 4.82 0.39
CA ALA A 152 -12.93 4.66 1.41
C ALA A 152 -13.47 5.00 2.81
N LEU A 153 -14.13 6.14 2.96
CA LEU A 153 -14.74 6.52 4.24
C LEU A 153 -15.85 5.57 4.69
N ALA A 154 -16.61 4.98 3.76
CA ALA A 154 -17.64 4.00 4.09
C ALA A 154 -17.06 2.69 4.68
N TRP A 155 -15.84 2.31 4.31
CA TRP A 155 -15.12 1.17 4.90
C TRP A 155 -14.56 1.49 6.28
N LEU A 156 -14.22 2.76 6.55
CA LEU A 156 -13.68 3.21 7.84
C LEU A 156 -14.76 3.46 8.89
N ASP A 157 -15.98 3.81 8.48
CA ASP A 157 -17.05 4.21 9.41
C ASP A 157 -17.43 3.12 10.43
N PRO A 158 -17.57 1.81 10.06
CA PRO A 158 -17.95 0.76 11.00
C PRO A 158 -16.94 0.56 12.13
N VAL A 159 -15.66 0.80 11.90
CA VAL A 159 -14.56 0.55 12.86
C VAL A 159 -14.10 1.81 13.59
N LYS A 160 -14.77 2.94 13.35
CA LYS A 160 -14.40 4.25 13.87
C LYS A 160 -14.30 4.28 15.41
N GLU A 161 -15.25 3.66 16.10
CA GLU A 161 -15.27 3.69 17.58
C GLU A 161 -14.08 2.93 18.17
N GLU A 162 -13.57 1.91 17.47
CA GLU A 162 -12.46 1.09 17.92
C GLU A 162 -11.11 1.71 17.60
N TYR A 163 -10.94 2.27 16.39
CA TYR A 163 -9.62 2.67 15.88
C TYR A 163 -9.43 4.19 15.70
N SER A 164 -10.36 5.03 16.18
CA SER A 164 -10.25 6.49 16.00
C SER A 164 -9.00 7.13 16.61
N ASP A 165 -8.28 6.41 17.47
CA ASP A 165 -7.03 6.85 18.08
C ASP A 165 -5.78 6.21 17.45
N GLU A 166 -5.96 5.27 16.52
CA GLU A 166 -4.85 4.60 15.84
C GLU A 166 -4.27 5.45 14.70
N GLU A 167 -2.94 5.53 14.64
CA GLU A 167 -2.21 6.36 13.67
C GLU A 167 -2.64 6.04 12.22
N ALA A 168 -2.72 4.75 11.86
CA ALA A 168 -3.09 4.31 10.52
C ALA A 168 -4.53 4.73 10.14
N TYR A 169 -5.48 4.59 11.08
CA TYR A 169 -6.86 5.02 10.87
C TYR A 169 -6.95 6.53 10.63
N ILE A 170 -6.31 7.34 11.49
CA ILE A 170 -6.32 8.79 11.38
C ILE A 170 -5.70 9.24 10.05
N ALA A 171 -4.62 8.60 9.62
CA ALA A 171 -3.92 8.93 8.39
C ALA A 171 -4.84 8.75 7.16
N VAL A 172 -5.47 7.58 7.03
CA VAL A 172 -6.34 7.33 5.87
C VAL A 172 -7.60 8.20 5.89
N VAL A 173 -8.17 8.51 7.07
CA VAL A 173 -9.29 9.45 7.16
C VAL A 173 -8.88 10.85 6.73
N ALA A 174 -7.69 11.33 7.16
CA ALA A 174 -7.17 12.64 6.76
C ALA A 174 -6.95 12.73 5.24
N ASP A 175 -6.36 11.68 4.64
CA ASP A 175 -6.15 11.61 3.21
C ASP A 175 -7.48 11.54 2.42
N CYS A 176 -8.48 10.81 2.92
CA CYS A 176 -9.81 10.77 2.32
C CYS A 176 -10.52 12.13 2.36
N LEU A 177 -10.47 12.82 3.49
CA LEU A 177 -11.05 14.17 3.63
C LEU A 177 -10.36 15.16 2.70
N TYR A 178 -9.03 15.10 2.63
CA TYR A 178 -8.27 15.90 1.69
C TYR A 178 -8.67 15.59 0.23
N GLY A 179 -8.77 14.31 -0.14
CA GLY A 179 -9.20 13.86 -1.46
C GLY A 179 -10.60 14.34 -1.85
N LYS A 180 -11.47 14.57 -0.87
CA LYS A 180 -12.79 15.20 -1.05
C LYS A 180 -12.76 16.73 -1.13
N GLY A 181 -11.61 17.36 -0.92
CA GLY A 181 -11.48 18.82 -0.83
C GLY A 181 -11.95 19.39 0.52
N MET A 182 -12.16 18.55 1.54
CA MET A 182 -12.56 18.94 2.91
C MET A 182 -11.30 19.28 3.73
N THR A 183 -10.50 20.23 3.24
CA THR A 183 -9.18 20.55 3.79
C THR A 183 -9.25 21.05 5.23
N GLU A 184 -10.26 21.85 5.57
CA GLU A 184 -10.45 22.37 6.94
C GLU A 184 -10.67 21.25 7.97
N GLU A 185 -11.25 20.12 7.54
CA GLU A 185 -11.49 18.97 8.40
C GLU A 185 -10.27 18.03 8.43
N ALA A 186 -9.47 17.98 7.35
CA ALA A 186 -8.26 17.18 7.28
C ALA A 186 -7.11 17.78 8.14
N ILE A 187 -6.95 19.10 8.17
CA ILE A 187 -5.88 19.80 8.89
C ILE A 187 -5.74 19.36 10.37
N PRO A 188 -6.81 19.31 11.18
CA PRO A 188 -6.70 18.84 12.56
C PRO A 188 -6.18 17.42 12.70
N LEU A 189 -6.51 16.53 11.74
CA LEU A 189 -6.04 15.14 11.74
C LEU A 189 -4.55 15.07 11.41
N TYR A 190 -4.08 15.81 10.41
CA TYR A 190 -2.64 15.88 10.12
C TYR A 190 -1.85 16.48 11.28
N ASN A 191 -2.36 17.50 11.97
CA ASN A 191 -1.71 18.02 13.17
C ASN A 191 -1.61 16.95 14.26
N ARG A 192 -2.69 16.18 14.50
CA ARG A 192 -2.68 15.07 15.45
C ARG A 192 -1.65 13.99 15.06
N LEU A 193 -1.56 13.65 13.76
CA LEU A 193 -0.56 12.70 13.24
C LEU A 193 0.86 13.19 13.45
N ILE A 194 1.12 14.49 13.26
CA ILE A 194 2.43 15.10 13.51
C ILE A 194 2.75 15.08 15.01
N ASP A 195 1.78 15.28 15.88
CA ASP A 195 1.98 15.18 17.34
C ASP A 195 2.31 13.73 17.75
N MET A 196 1.72 12.72 17.09
CA MET A 196 2.01 11.30 17.31
C MET A 196 3.37 10.91 16.73
N ASN A 197 3.71 11.40 15.54
CA ASN A 197 4.93 11.06 14.82
C ASN A 197 5.53 12.28 14.11
N PRO A 198 6.30 13.11 14.84
CA PRO A 198 6.84 14.37 14.34
C PRO A 198 7.84 14.22 13.17
N TYR A 199 8.38 13.03 12.99
CA TYR A 199 9.39 12.74 11.95
C TYR A 199 8.82 12.15 10.67
N SER A 200 7.50 11.92 10.61
CA SER A 200 6.84 11.40 9.42
C SER A 200 6.72 12.48 8.33
N ALA A 201 7.55 12.39 7.30
CA ALA A 201 7.49 13.30 6.16
C ALA A 201 6.12 13.31 5.45
N PRO A 202 5.41 12.17 5.28
CA PRO A 202 4.06 12.15 4.72
C PRO A 202 3.07 13.05 5.44
N TYR A 203 3.10 13.13 6.78
CA TYR A 203 2.17 13.94 7.55
C TYR A 203 2.41 15.45 7.39
N TRP A 204 3.68 15.85 7.39
CA TRP A 204 4.06 17.23 7.08
C TRP A 204 3.67 17.62 5.65
N PHE A 205 3.85 16.70 4.71
CA PHE A 205 3.43 16.91 3.33
C PHE A 205 1.91 16.99 3.19
N GLY A 206 1.16 16.14 3.91
CA GLY A 206 -0.30 16.18 3.99
C GLY A 206 -0.82 17.52 4.51
N LEU A 207 -0.19 18.07 5.55
CA LEU A 207 -0.54 19.37 6.12
C LEU A 207 -0.17 20.54 5.19
N ALA A 208 0.85 20.41 4.34
CA ALA A 208 1.34 21.47 3.47
C ALA A 208 0.62 21.56 2.10
N ARG A 209 -0.21 20.57 1.76
CA ARG A 209 -1.02 20.55 0.52
C ARG A 209 -2.25 21.42 0.63
#